data_645f3b192f3a55b4f50648726edde233
#
_entry.id   645f3b192f3a55b4f50648726edde233
#
_cell.length_a   1.000
_cell.length_b   1.000
_cell.length_c   1.000
_cell.angle_alpha   90.00
_cell.angle_beta   90.00
_cell.angle_gamma   90.00
#
_symmetry.space_group_name_H-M   'P 1'
#
loop_
_entity.id
_entity.type
_entity.pdbx_description
1 polymer ?
#
loop_
_entity_poly.entity_id
_entity_poly.type
_entity_poly.pdbx_seq_one_letter_code
_entity_poly.pdbx_strand_id
1 'polypeptide(L)' 'MRKISVSSTLTVYHDGQFWVGVCERAEGGRYGVCRVVFGAAEPTDSEILAFVCERWATLPFAYAVAP' A
#
# COMPACT_ATOMS: atom_id res chain seq x y z
N MET A 1 11.97 2.91 26.75
CA MET A 1 10.88 3.20 25.81
C MET A 1 10.89 2.19 24.66
N ARG A 2 9.77 1.68 24.36
CA ARG A 2 9.64 0.72 23.28
C ARG A 2 9.49 1.45 21.93
N LYS A 3 10.24 1.03 20.94
CA LYS A 3 10.18 1.59 19.61
C LYS A 3 9.61 0.58 18.63
N ILE A 4 8.63 0.99 17.86
CA ILE A 4 8.02 0.16 16.82
C ILE A 4 8.54 0.63 15.47
N SER A 5 9.20 -0.28 14.74
CA SER A 5 9.78 0.01 13.43
C SER A 5 8.88 -0.51 12.32
N VAL A 6 7.72 0.11 12.19
CA VAL A 6 6.78 -0.19 11.10
C VAL A 6 6.48 1.11 10.37
N SER A 7 6.65 1.09 9.07
CA SER A 7 6.22 2.19 8.22
C SER A 7 5.43 1.67 7.04
N SER A 8 4.42 2.43 6.64
CA SER A 8 3.56 2.08 5.51
C SER A 8 3.34 3.31 4.66
N THR A 9 3.37 3.13 3.35
CA THR A 9 3.17 4.19 2.38
C THR A 9 2.23 3.72 1.30
N LEU A 10 1.30 4.57 0.91
CA LEU A 10 0.44 4.35 -0.25
C LEU A 10 0.72 5.46 -1.26
N THR A 11 1.10 5.06 -2.45
CA THR A 11 1.29 5.98 -3.58
C THR A 11 0.22 5.67 -4.62
N VAL A 12 -0.57 6.67 -4.99
CA VAL A 12 -1.63 6.55 -5.99
C VAL A 12 -1.21 7.32 -7.22
N TYR A 13 -1.26 6.67 -8.38
CA TYR A 13 -0.90 7.29 -9.65
C TYR A 13 -1.67 6.65 -10.81
N HIS A 14 -1.63 7.31 -11.97
CA HIS A 14 -2.22 6.79 -13.20
C HIS A 14 -1.12 6.19 -14.08
N ASP A 15 -1.29 4.93 -14.48
CA ASP A 15 -0.25 4.21 -15.24
C ASP A 15 -0.37 4.36 -16.77
N GLY A 16 -1.28 5.22 -17.23
CA GLY A 16 -1.60 5.38 -18.64
C GLY A 16 -2.90 4.71 -19.04
N GLN A 17 -3.42 3.80 -18.22
CA GLN A 17 -4.66 3.07 -18.47
C GLN A 17 -5.58 3.07 -17.26
N PHE A 18 -5.02 2.81 -16.07
CA PHE A 18 -5.78 2.73 -14.83
C PHE A 18 -5.14 3.53 -13.72
N TRP A 19 -5.95 3.88 -12.72
CA TRP A 19 -5.47 4.40 -11.45
C TRP A 19 -4.97 3.23 -10.60
N VAL A 20 -3.77 3.35 -10.10
CA VAL A 20 -3.05 2.27 -9.43
C VAL A 20 -2.55 2.77 -8.08
N GLY A 21 -2.60 1.90 -7.09
CA GLY A 21 -1.97 2.13 -5.80
C GLY A 21 -0.79 1.20 -5.61
N VAL A 22 0.32 1.74 -5.14
CA VAL A 22 1.46 0.94 -4.68
C VAL A 22 1.52 1.07 -3.17
N CYS A 23 1.31 -0.05 -2.51
CA CYS A 23 1.33 -0.17 -1.07
C CYS A 23 2.68 -0.71 -0.64
N GLU A 24 3.37 0.02 0.22
CA GLU A 24 4.68 -0.36 0.71
C GLU A 24 4.64 -0.47 2.22
N ARG A 25 5.27 -1.50 2.77
CA ARG A 25 5.34 -1.71 4.20
C ARG A 25 6.73 -2.20 4.58
N ALA A 26 7.33 -1.53 5.54
CA ALA A 26 8.61 -1.92 6.12
C ALA A 26 8.41 -2.27 7.58
N GLU A 27 8.84 -3.45 7.99
CA GLU A 27 8.68 -3.95 9.35
C GLU A 27 9.84 -4.86 9.71
N GLY A 28 10.61 -4.44 10.72
CA GLY A 28 11.64 -5.29 11.30
C GLY A 28 12.66 -5.85 10.30
N GLY A 29 13.15 -5.07 9.36
CA GLY A 29 14.10 -5.52 8.34
C GLY A 29 13.46 -6.23 7.15
N ARG A 30 12.15 -6.34 7.13
CA ARG A 30 11.39 -6.88 6.00
C ARG A 30 10.71 -5.75 5.24
N TYR A 31 10.65 -5.87 3.93
CA TYR A 31 10.02 -4.89 3.07
C TYR A 31 8.99 -5.57 2.18
N GLY A 32 7.76 -5.10 2.25
CA GLY A 32 6.66 -5.64 1.48
C GLY A 32 6.09 -4.63 0.50
N VAL A 33 5.74 -5.09 -0.69
CA VAL A 33 5.13 -4.28 -1.74
C VAL A 33 3.90 -4.98 -2.27
N CYS A 34 2.84 -4.22 -2.50
CA CYS A 34 1.62 -4.71 -3.12
C CYS A 34 1.08 -3.67 -4.09
N ARG A 35 0.75 -4.09 -5.30
CA ARG A 35 0.15 -3.22 -6.31
C ARG A 35 -1.34 -3.51 -6.38
N VAL A 36 -2.14 -2.45 -6.36
CA VAL A 36 -3.60 -2.53 -6.40
C VAL A 36 -4.11 -1.67 -7.54
N VAL A 37 -5.07 -2.17 -8.29
CA VAL A 37 -5.73 -1.41 -9.36
C VAL A 37 -7.06 -0.87 -8.84
N PHE A 38 -7.22 0.45 -8.85
CA PHE A 38 -8.48 1.08 -8.43
C PHE A 38 -9.49 1.14 -9.57
N GLY A 39 -9.05 1.25 -10.81
CA GLY A 39 -9.91 1.29 -11.98
C GLY A 39 -9.61 2.47 -12.91
N ALA A 40 -10.53 2.74 -13.84
CA ALA A 40 -10.36 3.78 -14.84
C ALA A 40 -10.61 5.18 -14.29
N ALA A 41 -11.36 5.31 -13.20
CA ALA A 41 -11.68 6.59 -12.56
C ALA A 41 -10.76 6.84 -11.37
N GLU A 42 -10.41 8.11 -11.16
CA GLU A 42 -9.61 8.51 -9.99
C GLU A 42 -10.36 8.16 -8.70
N PRO A 43 -9.71 7.45 -7.76
CA PRO A 43 -10.35 7.14 -6.49
C PRO A 43 -10.53 8.40 -5.67
N THR A 44 -11.67 8.53 -5.01
CA THR A 44 -11.95 9.62 -4.09
C THR A 44 -11.18 9.43 -2.79
N ASP A 45 -11.04 10.49 -2.01
CA ASP A 45 -10.42 10.40 -0.69
C ASP A 45 -11.15 9.40 0.21
N SER A 46 -12.48 9.36 0.13
CA SER A 46 -13.29 8.40 0.89
C SER A 46 -13.03 6.95 0.47
N GLU A 47 -12.86 6.71 -0.82
CA GLU A 47 -12.54 5.38 -1.34
C GLU A 47 -11.15 4.93 -0.89
N ILE A 48 -10.17 5.83 -0.93
CA ILE A 48 -8.81 5.54 -0.46
C ILE A 48 -8.81 5.23 1.04
N LEU A 49 -9.54 6.02 1.83
CA LEU A 49 -9.64 5.81 3.27
C LEU A 49 -10.29 4.47 3.59
N ALA A 50 -11.38 4.13 2.90
CA ALA A 50 -12.04 2.85 3.07
C ALA A 50 -11.11 1.68 2.70
N PHE A 51 -10.36 1.81 1.63
CA PHE A 51 -9.38 0.81 1.22
C PHE A 51 -8.33 0.60 2.32
N VAL A 52 -7.75 1.67 2.85
CA VAL A 52 -6.74 1.58 3.91
C VAL A 52 -7.31 0.95 5.17
N CYS A 53 -8.50 1.36 5.60
CA CYS A 53 -9.11 0.87 6.84
C CYS A 53 -9.58 -0.58 6.74
N GLU A 54 -10.09 -1.00 5.59
CA GLU A 54 -10.77 -2.28 5.46
C GLU A 54 -9.92 -3.37 4.83
N ARG A 55 -8.96 -3.02 3.98
CA ARG A 55 -8.25 -3.98 3.15
C ARG A 55 -6.75 -4.04 3.38
N TRP A 56 -6.17 -3.05 4.02
CA TRP A 56 -4.71 -2.95 4.17
C TRP A 56 -4.09 -4.18 4.81
N ALA A 57 -4.68 -4.66 5.91
CA ALA A 57 -4.15 -5.79 6.66
C ALA A 57 -4.25 -7.12 5.90
N THR A 58 -5.12 -7.20 4.89
CA THR A 58 -5.33 -8.42 4.12
C THR A 58 -4.64 -8.40 2.75
N LEU A 59 -3.90 -7.34 2.44
CA LEU A 59 -3.21 -7.24 1.17
C LEU A 59 -2.11 -8.29 1.04
N PRO A 60 -1.96 -8.89 -0.16
CA PRO A 60 -0.93 -9.90 -0.40
C PRO A 60 0.43 -9.26 -0.66
N PHE A 61 1.04 -8.70 0.39
CA PHE A 61 2.37 -8.11 0.26
C PHE A 61 3.41 -9.16 -0.12
N ALA A 62 4.22 -8.87 -1.12
CA ALA A 62 5.39 -9.65 -1.45
C ALA A 62 6.56 -9.13 -0.62
N TYR A 63 6.98 -9.90 0.38
CA TYR A 63 8.04 -9.48 1.29
C TYR A 63 9.40 -9.96 0.82
N ALA A 64 10.39 -9.08 1.00
CA ALA A 64 11.78 -9.41 0.82
C ALA A 64 12.56 -8.92 2.04
N VAL A 65 13.67 -9.57 2.32
CA VAL A 65 14.57 -9.11 3.38
C VAL A 65 15.27 -7.85 2.89
N ALA A 66 15.27 -6.78 3.70
CA ALA A 66 15.97 -5.56 3.34
C ALA A 66 17.47 -5.80 3.28
N PRO A 67 18.15 -5.21 2.30
CA PRO A 67 19.61 -5.34 2.19
C PRO A 67 20.36 -4.64 3.31
#